data_d63fc3f906128e62c4299b24ed34cbea
#
_entry.id   d63fc3f906128e62c4299b24ed34cbea
#
_cell.length_a   1.000
_cell.length_b   1.000
_cell.length_c   1.000
_cell.angle_alpha   90.00
_cell.angle_beta   90.00
_cell.angle_gamma   90.00
#
_symmetry.space_group_name_H-M   'P 1'
#
loop_
_entity.id
_entity.type
_entity.pdbx_description
1 polymer ?
#
loop_
_entity_poly.entity_id
_entity_poly.type
_entity_poly.pdbx_seq_one_letter_code
_entity_poly.pdbx_strand_id
1 'polypeptide(L)'
;MSEDQKEPLPQACPESPPKAVDSAPQAGPESPPEAGQDDPGFSRLNRPPKTEIFTKFADVKSRIGWTVERQRLLRKMWERGDKTSVIAAALGCKVGAVNVARARFKLTPRRIVSGRPKQEPDEPAHKIERVAFTTSRLMEFCTEKELVAQTGHQSYEWPRVIAKELTDNGIDACEEKNIAPVIKVTIKTGNAKSRRRAAKPTRIIFEDNGPGIPAETIAGIIDYNVRVSSREAYISPTRGRQGNALKSILPMAYVLGGEGKGETWIEAHGVKHRIQFSVNQIKQEPIIGYTATRSKVTTGTRITVLWPAKATVEYQDEDDDTQVGEATFQTDVIKALLSEFIWVNPHLTLLFRADGKTLLEHTATNPGWSKYRACDATSAHWYSLEQIERYAGALIARDQEHQARHRRASREKTTVRDFIAQFRGMSATDKQKQILRELGAAHMSLYRFFGSETKVNHQRMEKLLNLLQLHTRSVRPELLGVIGEEHLQKLMVDAGGEPKASKYFASPGSAAGVPYMIEIAICPFKQWVNGGIEPDRLLITGVNFSATLENPFDTFRGMEGMSEILADLRAGESAPVIFCVHYACPHIEYLDRGKSRIGLE
;
A
#
# COMPACT_ATOMS: atom_id res chain seq x y z
N MET A 1 -10.95 55.66 1.18
CA MET A 1 -10.38 55.49 -0.16
C MET A 1 -8.98 54.92 0.06
N SER A 2 -8.84 53.63 -0.06
CA SER A 2 -7.60 52.88 -0.37
C SER A 2 -8.00 51.45 -0.63
N GLU A 3 -7.65 51.01 -1.81
CA GLU A 3 -8.12 49.79 -2.47
C GLU A 3 -7.54 48.51 -1.82
N ASP A 4 -8.45 47.57 -1.57
CA ASP A 4 -8.14 46.18 -1.21
C ASP A 4 -7.54 45.45 -2.42
N GLN A 5 -6.29 45.07 -2.34
CA GLN A 5 -5.69 44.10 -3.26
C GLN A 5 -6.04 42.68 -2.77
N LYS A 6 -7.06 42.10 -3.37
CA LYS A 6 -7.37 40.66 -3.24
C LYS A 6 -6.35 39.87 -4.08
N GLU A 7 -5.54 39.05 -3.40
CA GLU A 7 -4.79 37.96 -4.05
C GLU A 7 -5.76 36.89 -4.58
N PRO A 8 -5.53 36.38 -5.80
CA PRO A 8 -6.40 35.35 -6.39
C PRO A 8 -6.15 33.98 -5.75
N LEU A 9 -7.24 33.30 -5.42
CA LEU A 9 -7.28 31.90 -5.00
C LEU A 9 -6.65 30.99 -6.06
N PRO A 10 -5.94 29.92 -5.68
CA PRO A 10 -5.37 28.97 -6.63
C PRO A 10 -6.48 28.20 -7.36
N GLN A 11 -6.39 28.23 -8.68
CA GLN A 11 -7.29 27.53 -9.58
C GLN A 11 -7.18 26.01 -9.45
N ALA A 12 -8.32 25.34 -9.54
CA ALA A 12 -8.48 23.89 -9.55
C ALA A 12 -7.68 23.22 -10.68
N CYS A 13 -7.22 21.98 -10.43
CA CYS A 13 -6.63 21.11 -11.46
C CYS A 13 -7.58 20.94 -12.64
N PRO A 14 -7.18 21.27 -13.87
CA PRO A 14 -8.03 21.04 -15.04
C PRO A 14 -8.01 19.57 -15.44
N GLU A 15 -9.18 18.99 -15.60
CA GLU A 15 -9.39 17.77 -16.36
C GLU A 15 -9.10 18.02 -17.83
N SER A 16 -8.24 17.18 -18.43
CA SER A 16 -7.99 17.24 -19.87
C SER A 16 -9.15 16.60 -20.64
N PRO A 17 -9.73 17.26 -21.62
CA PRO A 17 -10.78 16.68 -22.45
C PRO A 17 -10.21 15.67 -23.47
N PRO A 18 -11.02 14.69 -23.94
CA PRO A 18 -10.62 13.72 -24.94
C PRO A 18 -10.50 14.38 -26.31
N LYS A 19 -9.37 14.16 -26.99
CA LYS A 19 -9.17 14.58 -28.40
C LYS A 19 -9.79 13.58 -29.36
N ALA A 20 -10.51 14.14 -30.32
CA ALA A 20 -11.15 13.49 -31.44
C ALA A 20 -10.16 12.80 -32.39
N VAL A 21 -10.69 11.73 -32.99
CA VAL A 21 -10.08 10.93 -34.04
C VAL A 21 -10.14 11.70 -35.37
N ASP A 22 -9.04 11.77 -36.07
CA ASP A 22 -9.07 11.97 -37.51
C ASP A 22 -8.00 11.15 -38.24
N SER A 23 -8.45 10.65 -39.35
CA SER A 23 -8.04 9.70 -40.34
C SER A 23 -6.60 9.73 -40.87
N ALA A 24 -6.14 8.52 -41.23
CA ALA A 24 -4.90 8.16 -41.90
C ALA A 24 -4.76 8.73 -43.33
N PRO A 25 -3.54 8.70 -43.90
CA PRO A 25 -3.36 7.88 -45.08
C PRO A 25 -2.10 6.98 -45.07
N GLN A 26 -2.22 5.92 -45.85
CA GLN A 26 -1.27 4.84 -46.10
C GLN A 26 -0.03 5.31 -46.87
N ALA A 27 1.14 4.71 -46.60
CA ALA A 27 2.20 4.52 -47.58
C ALA A 27 3.05 3.30 -47.19
N GLY A 28 3.47 2.53 -48.16
CA GLY A 28 3.97 1.19 -48.16
C GLY A 28 5.44 0.99 -47.74
N PRO A 29 6.00 -0.22 -48.00
CA PRO A 29 7.12 -0.73 -47.23
C PRO A 29 8.49 -0.41 -47.82
N GLU A 30 9.46 -0.12 -46.97
CA GLU A 30 10.88 -0.11 -47.35
C GLU A 30 11.69 -1.06 -46.46
N SER A 31 12.62 -1.74 -47.11
CA SER A 31 13.48 -2.80 -46.66
C SER A 31 14.60 -2.37 -45.71
N PRO A 32 15.23 -3.29 -44.95
CA PRO A 32 16.22 -2.96 -43.94
C PRO A 32 17.65 -2.79 -44.53
N PRO A 33 18.48 -1.99 -43.94
CA PRO A 33 19.93 -2.03 -44.19
C PRO A 33 20.68 -2.90 -43.19
N GLU A 34 21.80 -3.36 -43.67
CA GLU A 34 22.73 -4.35 -43.20
C GLU A 34 23.53 -4.00 -41.93
N ALA A 35 24.18 -5.07 -41.48
CA ALA A 35 25.03 -5.19 -40.30
C ALA A 35 26.27 -4.29 -40.28
N GLY A 36 26.68 -3.88 -39.09
CA GLY A 36 27.97 -3.29 -38.76
C GLY A 36 28.45 -3.66 -37.36
N GLN A 37 29.33 -4.59 -37.29
CA GLN A 37 30.53 -4.85 -36.45
C GLN A 37 30.57 -4.43 -34.98
N ASP A 38 30.78 -5.46 -34.14
CA ASP A 38 31.78 -5.64 -33.08
C ASP A 38 31.99 -4.57 -31.99
N ASP A 39 31.73 -4.97 -30.75
CA ASP A 39 32.72 -4.86 -29.68
C ASP A 39 32.43 -5.87 -28.53
N PRO A 40 33.48 -6.41 -27.90
CA PRO A 40 33.38 -7.57 -27.03
C PRO A 40 33.29 -7.22 -25.55
N GLY A 41 32.70 -8.13 -24.80
CA GLY A 41 32.98 -8.27 -23.38
C GLY A 41 31.85 -8.05 -22.42
N PHE A 42 31.05 -9.11 -22.18
CA PHE A 42 30.51 -9.32 -20.83
C PHE A 42 30.34 -10.82 -20.55
N SER A 43 31.08 -11.23 -19.53
CA SER A 43 31.12 -12.56 -18.95
C SER A 43 29.73 -13.06 -18.53
N ARG A 44 29.28 -14.16 -19.12
CA ARG A 44 28.16 -14.98 -18.62
C ARG A 44 28.72 -16.01 -17.65
N LEU A 45 28.57 -15.79 -16.37
CA LEU A 45 28.74 -16.80 -15.34
C LEU A 45 27.39 -17.50 -15.11
N ASN A 46 27.46 -18.85 -15.08
CA ASN A 46 26.44 -19.82 -14.72
C ASN A 46 25.51 -20.33 -15.85
N ARG A 47 26.12 -21.03 -16.79
CA ARG A 47 25.53 -22.24 -17.36
C ARG A 47 26.51 -23.41 -17.16
N PRO A 48 26.03 -24.63 -16.88
CA PRO A 48 26.94 -25.78 -16.78
C PRO A 48 27.73 -25.94 -18.09
N PRO A 49 28.99 -26.38 -18.05
CA PRO A 49 29.85 -26.41 -19.21
C PRO A 49 29.27 -27.34 -20.28
N LYS A 50 28.89 -26.76 -21.40
CA LYS A 50 28.72 -27.54 -22.63
C LYS A 50 30.10 -28.09 -22.96
N THR A 51 30.25 -29.38 -22.83
CA THR A 51 31.49 -30.10 -23.15
C THR A 51 32.01 -29.65 -24.51
N GLU A 52 33.24 -29.23 -24.57
CA GLU A 52 34.00 -28.77 -25.77
C GLU A 52 34.03 -29.77 -26.94
N ILE A 53 33.42 -30.93 -26.81
CA ILE A 53 33.34 -31.99 -27.82
C ILE A 53 32.36 -31.65 -28.95
N PHE A 54 31.44 -30.69 -28.74
CA PHE A 54 30.36 -30.42 -29.72
C PHE A 54 30.71 -29.43 -30.84
N THR A 55 31.78 -28.64 -30.69
CA THR A 55 32.12 -27.57 -31.64
C THR A 55 33.03 -27.98 -32.80
N LYS A 56 33.70 -29.15 -32.72
CA LYS A 56 34.69 -29.54 -33.76
C LYS A 56 34.10 -30.19 -35.02
N PHE A 57 32.77 -30.45 -35.10
CA PHE A 57 32.20 -31.19 -36.22
C PHE A 57 31.04 -30.49 -36.96
N ALA A 58 30.81 -29.19 -36.66
CA ALA A 58 29.66 -28.46 -37.25
C ALA A 58 29.93 -27.96 -38.69
N ASP A 59 31.16 -27.91 -39.18
CA ASP A 59 31.52 -27.21 -40.42
C ASP A 59 31.83 -28.12 -41.64
N VAL A 60 31.37 -29.36 -41.69
CA VAL A 60 31.57 -30.20 -42.88
C VAL A 60 30.28 -30.62 -43.50
N LYS A 61 29.70 -29.76 -44.32
CA LYS A 61 28.71 -30.15 -45.32
C LYS A 61 29.41 -30.87 -46.49
N SER A 62 29.75 -32.16 -46.37
CA SER A 62 29.94 -33.06 -47.51
C SER A 62 30.03 -34.51 -47.04
N ARG A 63 29.50 -35.42 -47.84
CA ARG A 63 29.41 -36.89 -47.73
C ARG A 63 30.11 -37.47 -46.49
N ILE A 64 29.32 -37.89 -45.53
CA ILE A 64 29.74 -38.32 -44.20
C ILE A 64 30.69 -39.52 -44.29
N GLY A 65 31.98 -39.26 -44.37
CA GLY A 65 33.01 -40.29 -44.18
C GLY A 65 33.09 -40.66 -42.67
N TRP A 66 33.13 -41.97 -42.40
CA TRP A 66 33.36 -42.47 -41.03
C TRP A 66 34.85 -42.45 -40.69
N THR A 67 35.36 -41.26 -40.28
CA THR A 67 36.76 -41.13 -39.83
C THR A 67 36.97 -41.92 -38.54
N VAL A 68 38.24 -42.24 -38.26
CA VAL A 68 38.63 -42.97 -37.02
C VAL A 68 38.12 -42.28 -35.77
N GLU A 69 38.14 -40.95 -35.73
CA GLU A 69 37.68 -40.15 -34.60
C GLU A 69 36.16 -40.25 -34.40
N ARG A 70 35.39 -40.19 -35.49
CA ARG A 70 33.93 -40.39 -35.45
C ARG A 70 33.55 -41.82 -35.03
N GLN A 71 34.32 -42.80 -35.42
CA GLN A 71 34.10 -44.18 -34.97
C GLN A 71 34.40 -44.36 -33.48
N ARG A 72 35.48 -43.72 -32.98
CA ARG A 72 35.79 -43.71 -31.55
C ARG A 72 34.70 -43.01 -30.72
N LEU A 73 34.21 -41.87 -31.19
CA LEU A 73 33.13 -41.14 -30.53
C LEU A 73 31.82 -41.94 -30.52
N LEU A 74 31.46 -42.58 -31.66
CA LEU A 74 30.30 -43.47 -31.75
C LEU A 74 30.40 -44.61 -30.73
N ARG A 75 31.57 -45.31 -30.64
CA ARG A 75 31.76 -46.39 -29.67
C ARG A 75 31.60 -45.89 -28.24
N LYS A 76 32.30 -44.81 -27.87
CA LYS A 76 32.24 -44.22 -26.54
C LYS A 76 30.82 -43.83 -26.12
N MET A 77 30.06 -43.19 -26.99
CA MET A 77 28.69 -42.78 -26.69
C MET A 77 27.73 -43.96 -26.69
N TRP A 78 28.00 -44.98 -27.55
CA TRP A 78 27.21 -46.21 -27.59
C TRP A 78 27.40 -47.03 -26.32
N GLU A 79 28.61 -47.20 -25.84
CA GLU A 79 28.96 -47.91 -24.58
C GLU A 79 28.40 -47.20 -23.37
N ARG A 80 28.38 -45.87 -23.38
CA ARG A 80 27.78 -45.03 -22.29
C ARG A 80 26.27 -45.15 -22.24
N GLY A 81 25.61 -45.67 -23.25
CA GLY A 81 24.17 -45.81 -23.23
C GLY A 81 23.37 -44.68 -23.83
N ASP A 82 24.00 -43.70 -24.49
CA ASP A 82 23.32 -42.49 -24.99
C ASP A 82 22.25 -42.85 -26.06
N LYS A 83 21.14 -42.10 -26.06
CA LYS A 83 20.07 -42.31 -27.06
C LYS A 83 20.61 -42.09 -28.46
N THR A 84 20.13 -42.89 -29.43
CA THR A 84 20.56 -42.84 -30.83
C THR A 84 20.42 -41.45 -31.46
N SER A 85 19.39 -40.69 -31.05
CA SER A 85 19.18 -39.30 -31.46
C SER A 85 20.29 -38.34 -30.94
N VAL A 86 20.76 -38.54 -29.70
CA VAL A 86 21.85 -37.75 -29.09
C VAL A 86 23.17 -38.07 -29.80
N ILE A 87 23.44 -39.34 -30.07
CA ILE A 87 24.61 -39.78 -30.83
C ILE A 87 24.60 -39.19 -32.25
N ALA A 88 23.44 -39.19 -32.92
CA ALA A 88 23.29 -38.63 -34.26
C ALA A 88 23.57 -37.12 -34.28
N ALA A 89 23.07 -36.37 -33.28
CA ALA A 89 23.34 -34.96 -33.13
C ALA A 89 24.83 -34.67 -32.87
N ALA A 90 25.47 -35.46 -32.00
CA ALA A 90 26.89 -35.29 -31.66
C ALA A 90 27.81 -35.61 -32.86
N LEU A 91 27.39 -36.53 -33.73
CA LEU A 91 28.13 -36.90 -34.94
C LEU A 91 27.76 -36.07 -36.17
N GLY A 92 26.82 -35.12 -36.06
CA GLY A 92 26.34 -34.33 -37.19
C GLY A 92 25.72 -35.15 -38.31
N CYS A 93 24.97 -36.24 -37.98
CA CYS A 93 24.41 -37.16 -38.98
C CYS A 93 22.94 -37.52 -38.65
N LYS A 94 22.25 -38.15 -39.62
CA LYS A 94 20.88 -38.63 -39.38
C LYS A 94 20.89 -39.89 -38.50
N VAL A 95 19.86 -40.10 -37.70
CA VAL A 95 19.69 -41.26 -36.80
C VAL A 95 19.86 -42.60 -37.57
N GLY A 96 19.36 -42.67 -38.81
CA GLY A 96 19.56 -43.82 -39.67
C GLY A 96 21.03 -44.14 -39.95
N ALA A 97 21.89 -43.15 -40.12
CA ALA A 97 23.31 -43.32 -40.33
C ALA A 97 24.02 -43.92 -39.11
N VAL A 98 23.60 -43.56 -37.88
CA VAL A 98 24.07 -44.17 -36.64
C VAL A 98 23.70 -45.65 -36.55
N ASN A 99 22.49 -46.03 -36.97
CA ASN A 99 22.03 -47.41 -36.96
C ASN A 99 22.81 -48.29 -37.98
N VAL A 100 23.07 -47.74 -39.15
CA VAL A 100 23.91 -48.43 -40.17
C VAL A 100 25.35 -48.57 -39.69
N ALA A 101 25.91 -47.51 -39.12
CA ALA A 101 27.28 -47.52 -38.58
C ALA A 101 27.44 -48.49 -37.41
N ARG A 102 26.44 -48.60 -36.53
CA ARG A 102 26.39 -49.58 -35.47
C ARG A 102 26.56 -51.02 -36.02
N ALA A 103 25.79 -51.38 -37.05
CA ALA A 103 25.89 -52.69 -37.66
C ALA A 103 27.25 -52.92 -38.35
N ARG A 104 27.76 -51.91 -39.10
CA ARG A 104 29.03 -51.93 -39.79
C ARG A 104 30.23 -52.11 -38.87
N PHE A 105 30.21 -51.43 -37.70
CA PHE A 105 31.29 -51.48 -36.71
C PHE A 105 31.10 -52.53 -35.62
N LYS A 106 30.12 -53.44 -35.79
CA LYS A 106 29.81 -54.58 -34.92
C LYS A 106 29.64 -54.17 -33.45
N LEU A 107 28.97 -53.04 -33.20
CA LEU A 107 28.65 -52.65 -31.83
C LEU A 107 27.52 -53.51 -31.30
N THR A 108 27.69 -54.04 -30.08
CA THR A 108 26.75 -54.98 -29.45
C THR A 108 25.34 -54.43 -29.42
N PRO A 109 24.31 -55.21 -29.84
CA PRO A 109 22.92 -54.78 -29.70
C PRO A 109 22.59 -54.53 -28.25
N ARG A 110 21.97 -53.42 -27.94
CA ARG A 110 21.44 -53.15 -26.61
C ARG A 110 20.25 -54.09 -26.40
N ARG A 111 20.33 -54.97 -25.40
CA ARG A 111 19.21 -55.78 -24.97
C ARG A 111 18.11 -54.86 -24.45
N ILE A 112 16.98 -54.80 -25.14
CA ILE A 112 15.74 -54.23 -24.58
C ILE A 112 15.25 -55.29 -23.60
N VAL A 113 15.48 -55.07 -22.32
CA VAL A 113 14.95 -55.93 -21.26
C VAL A 113 13.49 -55.51 -21.07
N SER A 114 12.60 -56.20 -21.76
CA SER A 114 11.19 -56.25 -21.42
C SER A 114 11.01 -57.33 -20.35
N GLY A 115 11.13 -56.94 -19.08
CA GLY A 115 10.89 -57.84 -17.97
C GLY A 115 10.60 -57.04 -16.73
N ARG A 116 9.46 -57.32 -16.07
CA ARG A 116 9.15 -56.80 -14.73
C ARG A 116 10.31 -57.08 -13.79
N PRO A 117 10.81 -56.10 -13.02
CA PRO A 117 11.79 -56.39 -11.98
C PRO A 117 11.14 -57.16 -10.85
N LYS A 118 11.79 -58.27 -10.44
CA LYS A 118 11.55 -58.90 -9.14
C LYS A 118 11.93 -57.89 -8.04
N GLN A 119 11.07 -57.79 -7.01
CA GLN A 119 11.35 -57.05 -5.79
C GLN A 119 12.59 -57.62 -5.10
N GLU A 120 13.60 -56.81 -4.96
CA GLU A 120 14.67 -56.97 -3.97
C GLU A 120 14.40 -56.05 -2.76
N PRO A 121 14.76 -56.45 -1.54
CA PRO A 121 14.42 -55.73 -0.35
C PRO A 121 15.42 -54.60 -0.09
N ASP A 122 14.90 -53.50 0.49
CA ASP A 122 15.58 -52.40 1.13
C ASP A 122 16.57 -51.54 0.32
N GLU A 123 16.01 -50.60 -0.42
CA GLU A 123 16.74 -49.37 -0.75
C GLU A 123 16.31 -48.18 0.13
N PRO A 124 17.28 -47.30 0.53
CA PRO A 124 16.99 -46.23 1.45
C PRO A 124 16.20 -45.10 0.77
N ALA A 125 15.22 -44.61 1.50
CA ALA A 125 14.51 -43.34 1.41
C ALA A 125 14.45 -42.66 0.02
N HIS A 126 13.28 -42.65 -0.54
CA HIS A 126 12.91 -41.76 -1.66
C HIS A 126 13.46 -40.35 -1.43
N LYS A 127 14.38 -39.90 -2.29
CA LYS A 127 14.68 -38.49 -2.42
C LYS A 127 13.41 -37.79 -2.90
N ILE A 128 12.74 -37.11 -1.99
CA ILE A 128 11.65 -36.20 -2.34
C ILE A 128 12.30 -35.05 -3.11
N GLU A 129 12.10 -34.98 -4.43
CA GLU A 129 12.39 -33.78 -5.19
C GLU A 129 11.44 -32.69 -4.69
N ARG A 130 11.98 -31.73 -3.94
CA ARG A 130 11.23 -30.54 -3.56
C ARG A 130 11.02 -29.68 -4.80
N VAL A 131 9.83 -29.75 -5.36
CA VAL A 131 9.38 -28.80 -6.37
C VAL A 131 9.10 -27.49 -5.66
N ALA A 132 9.75 -26.40 -6.07
CA ALA A 132 9.43 -25.09 -5.56
C ALA A 132 8.01 -24.70 -6.01
N PHE A 133 7.11 -24.57 -5.05
CA PHE A 133 5.76 -24.07 -5.31
C PHE A 133 5.80 -22.53 -5.28
N THR A 134 5.19 -21.90 -6.27
CA THR A 134 4.83 -20.48 -6.19
C THR A 134 3.58 -20.37 -5.34
N THR A 135 3.72 -20.03 -4.07
CA THR A 135 2.60 -19.73 -3.17
C THR A 135 2.07 -18.33 -3.46
N SER A 136 0.77 -18.20 -3.56
CA SER A 136 0.11 -16.89 -3.65
C SER A 136 0.31 -16.13 -2.34
N ARG A 137 0.72 -14.85 -2.41
CA ARG A 137 0.84 -13.97 -1.24
C ARG A 137 -0.50 -13.70 -0.53
N LEU A 138 -1.61 -14.12 -1.13
CA LEU A 138 -2.93 -14.00 -0.56
C LEU A 138 -3.06 -14.74 0.79
N MET A 139 -2.30 -15.86 0.98
CA MET A 139 -2.28 -16.57 2.26
C MET A 139 -1.77 -15.68 3.41
N GLU A 140 -0.80 -14.82 3.14
CA GLU A 140 -0.23 -13.90 4.13
C GLU A 140 -1.29 -12.93 4.71
N PHE A 141 -2.36 -12.63 3.95
CA PHE A 141 -3.45 -11.76 4.39
C PHE A 141 -4.64 -12.52 5.00
N CYS A 142 -4.62 -13.84 5.00
CA CYS A 142 -5.75 -14.67 5.45
C CYS A 142 -5.47 -15.42 6.75
N THR A 143 -4.42 -15.05 7.48
CA THR A 143 -4.11 -15.56 8.81
C THR A 143 -4.13 -14.44 9.85
N GLU A 144 -4.54 -14.76 11.07
CA GLU A 144 -4.58 -13.80 12.17
C GLU A 144 -3.21 -13.23 12.47
N LYS A 145 -2.19 -14.10 12.61
CA LYS A 145 -0.81 -13.71 12.88
C LYS A 145 -0.27 -12.70 11.87
N GLU A 146 -0.54 -12.90 10.58
CA GLU A 146 -0.04 -11.98 9.56
C GLU A 146 -0.80 -10.65 9.56
N LEU A 147 -2.13 -10.68 9.80
CA LEU A 147 -2.91 -9.45 9.92
C LEU A 147 -2.53 -8.63 11.15
N VAL A 148 -2.25 -9.28 12.29
CA VAL A 148 -1.68 -8.64 13.48
C VAL A 148 -0.32 -8.01 13.13
N ALA A 149 0.57 -8.75 12.46
CA ALA A 149 1.86 -8.23 12.04
C ALA A 149 1.77 -7.07 11.05
N GLN A 150 0.73 -7.00 10.20
CA GLN A 150 0.54 -5.91 9.23
C GLN A 150 -0.14 -4.69 9.82
N THR A 151 -1.10 -4.89 10.72
CA THR A 151 -1.84 -3.79 11.35
C THR A 151 -1.11 -3.24 12.57
N GLY A 152 -0.29 -4.06 13.23
CA GLY A 152 0.33 -3.74 14.52
C GLY A 152 -0.64 -3.82 15.70
N HIS A 153 -1.85 -4.35 15.48
CA HIS A 153 -2.91 -4.43 16.48
C HIS A 153 -3.42 -5.86 16.63
N GLN A 154 -3.69 -6.27 17.87
CA GLN A 154 -4.25 -7.56 18.18
C GLN A 154 -5.66 -7.72 17.59
N SER A 155 -6.11 -8.93 17.39
CA SER A 155 -7.37 -9.22 16.71
C SER A 155 -8.61 -8.71 17.44
N TYR A 156 -8.57 -8.58 18.76
CA TYR A 156 -9.67 -7.96 19.54
C TYR A 156 -9.81 -6.45 19.29
N GLU A 157 -8.75 -5.78 18.82
CA GLU A 157 -8.76 -4.35 18.51
C GLU A 157 -9.23 -4.05 17.07
N TRP A 158 -9.29 -5.04 16.19
CA TRP A 158 -9.66 -4.83 14.79
C TRP A 158 -10.96 -4.06 14.56
N PRO A 159 -12.01 -4.16 15.39
CA PRO A 159 -13.17 -3.29 15.27
C PRO A 159 -12.83 -1.80 15.33
N ARG A 160 -11.90 -1.40 16.22
CA ARG A 160 -11.41 -0.01 16.33
C ARG A 160 -10.55 0.37 15.12
N VAL A 161 -9.64 -0.53 14.70
CA VAL A 161 -8.81 -0.35 13.50
C VAL A 161 -9.68 -0.13 12.26
N ILE A 162 -10.72 -0.95 12.05
CA ILE A 162 -11.66 -0.80 10.93
C ILE A 162 -12.38 0.56 11.00
N ALA A 163 -12.87 0.93 12.17
CA ALA A 163 -13.57 2.20 12.36
C ALA A 163 -12.67 3.39 12.07
N LYS A 164 -11.42 3.35 12.55
CA LYS A 164 -10.42 4.38 12.31
C LYS A 164 -10.07 4.50 10.81
N GLU A 165 -9.62 3.42 10.21
CA GLU A 165 -9.11 3.43 8.84
C GLU A 165 -10.20 3.76 7.80
N LEU A 166 -11.45 3.30 8.00
CA LEU A 166 -12.55 3.66 7.10
C LEU A 166 -13.00 5.11 7.28
N THR A 167 -12.92 5.66 8.48
CA THR A 167 -13.19 7.09 8.74
C THR A 167 -12.11 7.95 8.12
N ASP A 168 -10.82 7.63 8.31
CA ASP A 168 -9.70 8.32 7.68
C ASP A 168 -9.83 8.33 6.15
N ASN A 169 -10.11 7.18 5.54
CA ASN A 169 -10.26 7.07 4.09
C ASN A 169 -11.43 7.90 3.55
N GLY A 170 -12.56 7.92 4.29
CA GLY A 170 -13.72 8.72 3.92
C GLY A 170 -13.44 10.22 3.97
N ILE A 171 -12.75 10.69 5.02
CA ILE A 171 -12.37 12.09 5.17
C ILE A 171 -11.36 12.48 4.08
N ASP A 172 -10.30 11.68 3.87
CA ASP A 172 -9.28 11.95 2.86
C ASP A 172 -9.87 12.01 1.44
N ALA A 173 -10.81 11.10 1.10
CA ALA A 173 -11.48 11.10 -0.19
C ALA A 173 -12.28 12.39 -0.45
N CYS A 174 -12.95 12.92 0.58
CA CYS A 174 -13.66 14.20 0.51
C CYS A 174 -12.68 15.36 0.34
N GLU A 175 -11.63 15.41 1.15
CA GLU A 175 -10.61 16.46 1.12
C GLU A 175 -9.90 16.53 -0.23
N GLU A 176 -9.58 15.40 -0.87
CA GLU A 176 -8.96 15.36 -2.20
C GLU A 176 -9.79 16.10 -3.26
N LYS A 177 -11.08 16.20 -3.07
CA LYS A 177 -12.02 16.90 -3.98
C LYS A 177 -12.53 18.23 -3.44
N ASN A 178 -11.96 18.75 -2.34
CA ASN A 178 -12.44 19.96 -1.66
C ASN A 178 -13.91 19.88 -1.21
N ILE A 179 -14.35 18.72 -0.77
CA ILE A 179 -15.70 18.50 -0.25
C ILE A 179 -15.60 18.47 1.28
N ALA A 180 -16.41 19.24 1.98
CA ALA A 180 -16.54 19.11 3.43
C ALA A 180 -17.05 17.71 3.78
N PRO A 181 -16.32 16.90 4.58
CA PRO A 181 -16.66 15.52 4.81
C PRO A 181 -17.92 15.37 5.65
N VAL A 182 -18.81 14.51 5.18
CA VAL A 182 -19.98 14.04 5.92
C VAL A 182 -19.86 12.53 6.06
N ILE A 183 -19.46 12.09 7.24
CA ILE A 183 -19.27 10.68 7.56
C ILE A 183 -20.46 10.16 8.37
N LYS A 184 -21.01 9.04 7.93
CA LYS A 184 -22.09 8.34 8.64
C LYS A 184 -21.64 6.93 8.97
N VAL A 185 -21.67 6.60 10.25
CA VAL A 185 -21.35 5.25 10.74
C VAL A 185 -22.61 4.63 11.32
N THR A 186 -22.94 3.41 10.90
CA THR A 186 -24.12 2.71 11.42
C THR A 186 -23.75 1.28 11.81
N ILE A 187 -24.00 0.92 13.06
CA ILE A 187 -23.89 -0.45 13.55
C ILE A 187 -25.29 -1.06 13.63
N LYS A 188 -25.45 -2.26 13.08
CA LYS A 188 -26.64 -3.10 13.24
C LYS A 188 -26.19 -4.41 13.85
N THR A 189 -26.44 -4.57 15.14
CA THR A 189 -26.01 -5.72 15.91
C THR A 189 -26.62 -7.01 15.36
N GLY A 190 -25.77 -8.00 15.18
CA GLY A 190 -26.16 -9.34 14.78
C GLY A 190 -26.65 -10.17 15.98
N ASN A 191 -27.06 -11.38 15.71
CA ASN A 191 -27.36 -12.34 16.77
C ASN A 191 -26.73 -13.70 16.49
N ALA A 192 -26.32 -14.37 17.55
CA ALA A 192 -25.80 -15.74 17.46
C ALA A 192 -26.90 -16.71 16.99
N LYS A 193 -26.49 -17.85 16.44
CA LYS A 193 -27.39 -18.93 16.05
C LYS A 193 -28.21 -19.43 17.24
N SER A 194 -29.51 -19.55 17.09
CA SER A 194 -30.41 -20.16 18.07
C SER A 194 -31.12 -21.37 17.46
N ARG A 195 -31.80 -22.20 18.27
CA ARG A 195 -32.58 -23.35 17.76
C ARG A 195 -33.63 -22.98 16.69
N ARG A 196 -34.09 -21.73 16.67
CA ARG A 196 -35.14 -21.27 15.75
C ARG A 196 -34.69 -20.27 14.69
N ARG A 197 -33.45 -19.72 14.80
CA ARG A 197 -32.94 -18.68 13.89
C ARG A 197 -31.49 -18.93 13.52
N ALA A 198 -31.17 -18.74 12.25
CA ALA A 198 -29.77 -18.71 11.80
C ALA A 198 -29.02 -17.51 12.42
N ALA A 199 -27.73 -17.66 12.62
CA ALA A 199 -26.88 -16.55 13.04
C ALA A 199 -26.95 -15.40 12.02
N LYS A 200 -27.09 -14.17 12.53
CA LYS A 200 -27.01 -12.96 11.71
C LYS A 200 -25.71 -12.23 12.06
N PRO A 201 -24.91 -11.84 11.07
CA PRO A 201 -23.72 -11.06 11.33
C PRO A 201 -24.08 -9.65 11.81
N THR A 202 -23.21 -9.07 12.62
CA THR A 202 -23.23 -7.62 12.87
C THR A 202 -22.85 -6.91 11.57
N ARG A 203 -23.53 -5.84 11.24
CA ARG A 203 -23.24 -5.02 10.05
C ARG A 203 -22.73 -3.67 10.49
N ILE A 204 -21.55 -3.35 10.04
CA ILE A 204 -20.96 -2.03 10.22
C ILE A 204 -20.97 -1.35 8.85
N ILE A 205 -21.57 -0.17 8.78
CA ILE A 205 -21.77 0.58 7.56
C ILE A 205 -21.09 1.93 7.72
N PHE A 206 -20.15 2.22 6.86
CA PHE A 206 -19.49 3.52 6.72
C PHE A 206 -19.95 4.16 5.42
N GLU A 207 -20.34 5.43 5.48
CA GLU A 207 -20.77 6.21 4.31
C GLU A 207 -20.06 7.56 4.33
N ASP A 208 -19.51 7.95 3.19
CA ASP A 208 -18.97 9.27 2.94
C ASP A 208 -19.73 9.97 1.81
N ASN A 209 -19.55 11.28 1.69
CA ASN A 209 -20.08 12.10 0.60
C ASN A 209 -19.01 12.46 -0.44
N GLY A 210 -17.90 11.74 -0.46
CA GLY A 210 -16.77 11.96 -1.37
C GLY A 210 -17.06 11.58 -2.82
N PRO A 211 -16.03 11.46 -3.65
CA PRO A 211 -16.18 11.17 -5.08
C PRO A 211 -16.66 9.73 -5.38
N GLY A 212 -16.55 8.83 -4.41
CA GLY A 212 -16.74 7.39 -4.62
C GLY A 212 -15.47 6.68 -5.09
N ILE A 213 -15.33 5.40 -4.75
CA ILE A 213 -14.19 4.57 -5.17
C ILE A 213 -14.43 4.03 -6.58
N PRO A 214 -13.56 4.31 -7.58
CA PRO A 214 -13.69 3.76 -8.93
C PRO A 214 -13.60 2.23 -8.94
N ALA A 215 -14.33 1.57 -9.84
CA ALA A 215 -14.31 0.11 -9.98
C ALA A 215 -12.91 -0.47 -10.26
N GLU A 216 -12.08 0.26 -10.99
CA GLU A 216 -10.69 -0.10 -11.28
C GLU A 216 -9.83 -0.12 -10.01
N THR A 217 -10.05 0.85 -9.11
CA THR A 217 -9.38 0.90 -7.80
C THR A 217 -9.79 -0.30 -6.94
N ILE A 218 -11.10 -0.66 -6.95
CA ILE A 218 -11.60 -1.84 -6.22
C ILE A 218 -10.96 -3.12 -6.78
N ALA A 219 -10.86 -3.26 -8.10
CA ALA A 219 -10.17 -4.39 -8.73
C ALA A 219 -8.68 -4.48 -8.31
N GLY A 220 -7.99 -3.33 -8.20
CA GLY A 220 -6.62 -3.26 -7.69
C GLY A 220 -6.49 -3.62 -6.20
N ILE A 221 -7.47 -3.27 -5.38
CA ILE A 221 -7.50 -3.61 -3.95
C ILE A 221 -7.64 -5.13 -3.75
N ILE A 222 -8.43 -5.80 -4.59
CA ILE A 222 -8.66 -7.25 -4.52
C ILE A 222 -7.45 -8.05 -5.03
N ASP A 223 -6.59 -7.45 -5.83
CA ASP A 223 -5.36 -8.10 -6.33
C ASP A 223 -4.25 -8.04 -5.27
N TYR A 224 -4.12 -9.10 -4.48
CA TYR A 224 -3.11 -9.21 -3.42
C TYR A 224 -1.70 -9.51 -3.95
N ASN A 225 -1.56 -9.88 -5.24
CA ASN A 225 -0.25 -10.09 -5.86
C ASN A 225 0.42 -8.76 -6.21
N VAL A 226 -0.34 -7.67 -6.24
CA VAL A 226 0.14 -6.34 -6.58
C VAL A 226 0.28 -5.50 -5.32
N ARG A 227 1.50 -5.07 -5.05
CA ARG A 227 1.77 -4.04 -4.05
C ARG A 227 1.43 -2.67 -4.65
N VAL A 228 0.20 -2.21 -4.49
CA VAL A 228 -0.23 -0.90 -4.97
C VAL A 228 0.10 0.14 -3.90
N SER A 229 1.30 0.70 -3.92
CA SER A 229 1.56 1.89 -3.12
C SER A 229 2.62 2.78 -3.76
N SER A 230 2.21 3.65 -4.68
CA SER A 230 2.99 4.84 -5.03
C SER A 230 3.00 5.88 -3.87
N ARG A 231 2.07 5.76 -2.92
CA ARG A 231 1.94 6.65 -1.76
C ARG A 231 3.01 6.41 -0.68
N GLU A 232 3.59 5.22 -0.60
CA GLU A 232 4.60 4.91 0.42
C GLU A 232 5.88 5.74 0.25
N ALA A 233 6.25 6.04 -0.99
CA ALA A 233 7.42 6.84 -1.33
C ALA A 233 7.10 8.35 -1.49
N TYR A 234 5.80 8.73 -1.55
CA TYR A 234 5.36 10.11 -1.66
C TYR A 234 5.18 10.74 -0.29
N ILE A 235 5.96 11.75 0.02
CA ILE A 235 5.91 12.42 1.33
C ILE A 235 4.82 13.50 1.33
N SER A 236 3.87 13.39 2.25
CA SER A 236 2.77 14.32 2.45
C SER A 236 2.19 14.15 3.86
N PRO A 237 1.66 15.21 4.49
CA PRO A 237 1.03 15.12 5.81
C PRO A 237 -0.36 14.47 5.71
N THR A 238 -0.40 13.17 5.44
CA THR A 238 -1.62 12.40 5.25
C THR A 238 -1.91 11.48 6.43
N ARG A 239 -3.19 11.15 6.65
CA ARG A 239 -3.64 10.18 7.66
C ARG A 239 -3.16 8.77 7.35
N GLY A 240 -3.15 8.39 6.07
CA GLY A 240 -2.80 7.06 5.59
C GLY A 240 -1.60 7.04 4.64
N ARG A 241 -0.41 6.63 5.09
CA ARG A 241 0.81 6.54 4.26
C ARG A 241 0.92 5.23 3.47
N GLN A 242 0.37 4.12 3.98
CA GLN A 242 0.66 2.79 3.45
C GLN A 242 -0.24 2.33 2.29
N GLY A 243 -1.43 2.93 2.08
CA GLY A 243 -2.34 2.58 0.99
C GLY A 243 -2.90 1.14 1.02
N ASN A 244 -2.62 0.36 2.08
CA ASN A 244 -2.99 -1.05 2.22
C ASN A 244 -4.14 -1.30 3.21
N ALA A 245 -4.67 -0.27 3.87
CA ALA A 245 -5.66 -0.42 4.93
C ALA A 245 -6.87 -1.27 4.49
N LEU A 246 -7.46 -0.98 3.32
CA LEU A 246 -8.58 -1.79 2.80
C LEU A 246 -8.17 -3.24 2.53
N LYS A 247 -6.94 -3.50 2.06
CA LYS A 247 -6.46 -4.88 1.83
C LYS A 247 -6.39 -5.68 3.13
N SER A 248 -6.01 -5.04 4.25
CA SER A 248 -5.96 -5.69 5.55
C SER A 248 -7.37 -5.84 6.17
N ILE A 249 -8.26 -4.84 5.99
CA ILE A 249 -9.63 -4.87 6.52
C ILE A 249 -10.50 -5.97 5.88
N LEU A 250 -10.39 -6.14 4.56
CA LEU A 250 -11.25 -7.07 3.82
C LEU A 250 -11.22 -8.51 4.34
N PRO A 251 -10.07 -9.13 4.69
CA PRO A 251 -10.01 -10.49 5.20
C PRO A 251 -10.28 -10.62 6.70
N MET A 252 -10.24 -9.54 7.51
CA MET A 252 -10.37 -9.62 8.97
C MET A 252 -11.62 -10.38 9.43
N ALA A 253 -12.79 -10.04 8.86
CA ALA A 253 -14.04 -10.70 9.22
C ALA A 253 -14.07 -12.20 8.86
N TYR A 254 -13.35 -12.59 7.80
CA TYR A 254 -13.17 -13.98 7.41
C TYR A 254 -12.27 -14.72 8.39
N VAL A 255 -11.15 -14.14 8.77
CA VAL A 255 -10.18 -14.75 9.70
C VAL A 255 -10.82 -15.04 11.05
N LEU A 256 -11.62 -14.12 11.59
CA LEU A 256 -12.33 -14.30 12.87
C LEU A 256 -13.56 -15.20 12.78
N GLY A 257 -14.22 -15.24 11.65
CA GLY A 257 -15.48 -15.97 11.49
C GLY A 257 -15.36 -17.37 10.91
N GLY A 258 -14.20 -17.72 10.34
CA GLY A 258 -13.98 -18.96 9.60
C GLY A 258 -14.77 -19.00 8.28
N GLU A 259 -14.78 -20.17 7.65
CA GLU A 259 -15.33 -20.40 6.31
C GLU A 259 -16.71 -19.77 6.05
N GLY A 260 -16.80 -18.98 5.00
CA GLY A 260 -18.05 -18.42 4.46
C GLY A 260 -18.67 -17.28 5.26
N LYS A 261 -17.99 -16.73 6.28
CA LYS A 261 -18.56 -15.71 7.18
C LYS A 261 -17.98 -14.30 7.01
N GLY A 262 -16.87 -14.14 6.30
CA GLY A 262 -16.26 -12.83 6.02
C GLY A 262 -16.76 -12.26 4.70
N GLU A 263 -17.52 -11.18 4.72
CA GLU A 263 -18.02 -10.53 3.51
C GLU A 263 -17.98 -9.01 3.69
N THR A 264 -17.48 -8.32 2.68
CA THR A 264 -17.49 -6.86 2.62
C THR A 264 -18.17 -6.38 1.33
N TRP A 265 -18.98 -5.34 1.44
CA TRP A 265 -19.62 -4.68 0.31
C TRP A 265 -19.05 -3.29 0.15
N ILE A 266 -18.67 -2.93 -1.07
CA ILE A 266 -18.28 -1.57 -1.43
C ILE A 266 -19.28 -1.08 -2.46
N GLU A 267 -19.99 0.01 -2.17
CA GLU A 267 -21.01 0.59 -3.03
C GLU A 267 -20.58 2.01 -3.43
N ALA A 268 -20.40 2.24 -4.71
CA ALA A 268 -20.05 3.54 -5.30
C ALA A 268 -20.47 3.58 -6.77
N HIS A 269 -20.71 4.75 -7.32
CA HIS A 269 -21.05 4.96 -8.74
C HIS A 269 -22.20 4.09 -9.26
N GLY A 270 -23.17 3.80 -8.43
CA GLY A 270 -24.33 2.95 -8.80
C GLY A 270 -24.03 1.46 -8.86
N VAL A 271 -22.86 1.02 -8.43
CA VAL A 271 -22.44 -0.39 -8.40
C VAL A 271 -22.18 -0.83 -6.96
N LYS A 272 -22.63 -2.03 -6.63
CA LYS A 272 -22.32 -2.74 -5.40
C LYS A 272 -21.37 -3.88 -5.70
N HIS A 273 -20.17 -3.79 -5.17
CA HIS A 273 -19.11 -4.79 -5.22
C HIS A 273 -19.18 -5.63 -3.96
N ARG A 274 -19.48 -6.90 -4.11
CA ARG A 274 -19.50 -7.88 -3.02
C ARG A 274 -18.21 -8.68 -3.07
N ILE A 275 -17.47 -8.67 -1.97
CA ILE A 275 -16.17 -9.32 -1.81
C ILE A 275 -16.29 -10.33 -0.68
N GLN A 276 -15.97 -11.58 -0.94
CA GLN A 276 -16.07 -12.66 0.03
C GLN A 276 -14.80 -13.51 -0.01
N PHE A 277 -14.25 -13.82 1.14
CA PHE A 277 -13.11 -14.72 1.27
C PHE A 277 -13.59 -16.14 1.57
N SER A 278 -12.92 -17.13 0.98
CA SER A 278 -13.11 -18.55 1.23
C SER A 278 -11.80 -19.28 1.02
N VAL A 279 -11.70 -20.54 1.42
CA VAL A 279 -10.50 -21.37 1.20
C VAL A 279 -10.80 -22.46 0.17
N ASN A 280 -9.88 -22.66 -0.75
CA ASN A 280 -9.84 -23.86 -1.57
C ASN A 280 -9.29 -25.00 -0.72
N GLN A 281 -10.16 -25.89 -0.27
CA GLN A 281 -9.78 -26.99 0.64
C GLN A 281 -8.81 -27.98 0.04
N ILE A 282 -8.76 -28.09 -1.31
CA ILE A 282 -7.84 -29.00 -2.02
C ILE A 282 -6.45 -28.38 -2.10
N LYS A 283 -6.37 -27.11 -2.50
CA LYS A 283 -5.10 -26.41 -2.67
C LYS A 283 -4.61 -25.70 -1.41
N GLN A 284 -5.45 -25.63 -0.38
CA GLN A 284 -5.19 -24.85 0.85
C GLN A 284 -4.83 -23.39 0.55
N GLU A 285 -5.50 -22.79 -0.46
CA GLU A 285 -5.29 -21.42 -0.89
C GLU A 285 -6.57 -20.60 -0.69
N PRO A 286 -6.49 -19.33 -0.24
CA PRO A 286 -7.66 -18.47 -0.18
C PRO A 286 -8.18 -18.16 -1.59
N ILE A 287 -9.50 -18.09 -1.69
CA ILE A 287 -10.22 -17.68 -2.88
C ILE A 287 -11.00 -16.40 -2.56
N ILE A 288 -10.93 -15.42 -3.45
CA ILE A 288 -11.75 -14.22 -3.37
C ILE A 288 -12.93 -14.37 -4.32
N GLY A 289 -14.12 -14.52 -3.75
CA GLY A 289 -15.37 -14.41 -4.47
C GLY A 289 -15.72 -12.94 -4.71
N TYR A 290 -15.91 -12.57 -5.97
CA TYR A 290 -16.28 -11.21 -6.34
C TYR A 290 -17.53 -11.20 -7.22
N THR A 291 -18.48 -10.33 -6.87
CA THR A 291 -19.67 -10.08 -7.72
C THR A 291 -19.99 -8.59 -7.72
N ALA A 292 -20.43 -8.10 -8.87
CA ALA A 292 -20.88 -6.71 -9.04
C ALA A 292 -22.37 -6.69 -9.40
N THR A 293 -23.14 -5.86 -8.72
CA THR A 293 -24.59 -5.68 -8.93
C THR A 293 -24.95 -4.19 -8.88
N ARG A 294 -26.16 -3.82 -9.29
CA ARG A 294 -26.60 -2.42 -9.19
C ARG A 294 -26.75 -1.98 -7.74
N SER A 295 -26.37 -0.74 -7.46
CA SER A 295 -26.54 -0.04 -6.18
C SER A 295 -27.36 1.22 -6.36
N LYS A 296 -27.94 1.71 -5.24
CA LYS A 296 -28.57 3.04 -5.16
C LYS A 296 -27.56 4.13 -4.79
N VAL A 297 -26.34 3.78 -4.39
CA VAL A 297 -25.27 4.72 -4.03
C VAL A 297 -24.63 5.24 -5.31
N THR A 298 -25.00 6.43 -5.73
CA THR A 298 -24.49 7.09 -6.95
C THR A 298 -23.40 8.10 -6.65
N THR A 299 -23.39 8.66 -5.44
CA THR A 299 -22.39 9.63 -4.94
C THR A 299 -21.83 9.14 -3.61
N GLY A 300 -20.57 9.46 -3.35
CA GLY A 300 -19.88 8.96 -2.16
C GLY A 300 -19.57 7.46 -2.24
N THR A 301 -19.06 6.94 -1.14
CA THR A 301 -18.81 5.51 -0.94
C THR A 301 -19.62 5.01 0.23
N ARG A 302 -20.16 3.80 0.12
CA ARG A 302 -20.68 3.04 1.26
C ARG A 302 -19.94 1.73 1.37
N ILE A 303 -19.28 1.52 2.50
CA ILE A 303 -18.59 0.26 2.83
C ILE A 303 -19.39 -0.43 3.93
N THR A 304 -19.78 -1.67 3.70
CA THR A 304 -20.47 -2.51 4.69
C THR A 304 -19.60 -3.73 4.99
N VAL A 305 -19.17 -3.87 6.23
CA VAL A 305 -18.46 -5.05 6.71
C VAL A 305 -19.45 -5.93 7.47
N LEU A 306 -19.52 -7.21 7.08
CA LEU A 306 -20.31 -8.22 7.78
C LEU A 306 -19.39 -8.92 8.78
N TRP A 307 -19.60 -8.64 10.06
CA TRP A 307 -18.76 -9.10 11.17
C TRP A 307 -19.42 -10.24 11.93
N PRO A 308 -18.68 -11.22 12.43
CA PRO A 308 -19.24 -12.25 13.30
C PRO A 308 -20.00 -11.64 14.49
N ALA A 309 -21.17 -12.18 14.81
CA ALA A 309 -21.98 -11.66 15.92
C ALA A 309 -21.31 -11.86 17.30
N LYS A 310 -20.47 -12.87 17.39
CA LYS A 310 -19.55 -13.14 18.50
C LYS A 310 -18.21 -13.53 17.90
N ALA A 311 -17.18 -12.85 18.25
CA ALA A 311 -15.80 -13.15 17.87
C ALA A 311 -14.96 -13.10 19.14
N THR A 312 -14.74 -14.28 19.74
CA THR A 312 -13.83 -14.45 20.88
C THR A 312 -12.49 -14.82 20.32
N VAL A 313 -11.44 -14.14 20.75
CA VAL A 313 -10.07 -14.33 20.30
C VAL A 313 -9.16 -14.56 21.51
N GLU A 314 -8.18 -15.43 21.35
CA GLU A 314 -7.12 -15.65 22.32
C GLU A 314 -5.90 -14.85 21.85
N TYR A 315 -5.28 -14.10 22.74
CA TYR A 315 -4.07 -13.33 22.46
C TYR A 315 -3.10 -13.42 23.63
N GLN A 316 -1.82 -13.19 23.37
CA GLN A 316 -0.80 -13.09 24.41
C GLN A 316 -0.66 -11.63 24.82
N ASP A 317 -0.63 -11.38 26.13
CA ASP A 317 -0.34 -10.06 26.68
C ASP A 317 1.18 -9.81 26.77
N GLU A 318 1.58 -8.68 27.35
CA GLU A 318 3.00 -8.30 27.47
C GLU A 318 3.80 -9.25 28.37
N ASP A 319 3.13 -10.00 29.26
CA ASP A 319 3.72 -10.98 30.17
C ASP A 319 3.71 -12.42 29.61
N ASP A 320 3.37 -12.60 28.33
CA ASP A 320 3.24 -13.89 27.62
C ASP A 320 2.08 -14.77 28.13
N ASP A 321 1.16 -14.22 28.94
CA ASP A 321 -0.03 -14.91 29.39
C ASP A 321 -1.13 -14.92 28.32
N THR A 322 -1.80 -16.08 28.17
CA THR A 322 -2.91 -16.20 27.21
C THR A 322 -4.17 -15.56 27.78
N GLN A 323 -4.61 -14.47 27.18
CA GLN A 323 -5.83 -13.76 27.50
C GLN A 323 -6.93 -14.04 26.48
N VAL A 324 -8.17 -13.80 26.88
CA VAL A 324 -9.35 -13.96 26.01
C VAL A 324 -10.03 -12.60 25.84
N GLY A 325 -10.09 -12.13 24.61
CA GLY A 325 -10.74 -10.87 24.25
C GLY A 325 -11.95 -11.08 23.36
N GLU A 326 -12.82 -10.06 23.29
CA GLU A 326 -13.93 -10.03 22.36
C GLU A 326 -13.68 -9.02 21.23
N ALA A 327 -13.47 -9.53 20.02
CA ALA A 327 -13.37 -8.70 18.81
C ALA A 327 -14.76 -8.26 18.34
N THR A 328 -15.43 -7.41 19.11
CA THR A 328 -16.78 -6.92 18.83
C THR A 328 -16.82 -5.40 18.67
N PHE A 329 -17.76 -4.89 17.88
CA PHE A 329 -17.97 -3.45 17.74
C PHE A 329 -18.74 -2.90 18.94
N GLN A 330 -18.02 -2.66 20.02
CA GLN A 330 -18.57 -2.05 21.24
C GLN A 330 -18.92 -0.57 20.94
N THR A 331 -20.20 -0.22 21.12
CA THR A 331 -20.72 1.09 20.71
C THR A 331 -20.06 2.27 21.42
N ASP A 332 -19.73 2.10 22.68
CA ASP A 332 -19.12 3.19 23.48
C ASP A 332 -17.66 3.42 23.06
N VAL A 333 -16.91 2.34 22.78
CA VAL A 333 -15.53 2.41 22.28
C VAL A 333 -15.49 3.06 20.89
N ILE A 334 -16.40 2.66 20.00
CA ILE A 334 -16.47 3.28 18.66
C ILE A 334 -16.93 4.74 18.74
N LYS A 335 -17.87 5.07 19.65
CA LYS A 335 -18.31 6.44 19.88
C LYS A 335 -17.15 7.33 20.36
N ALA A 336 -16.34 6.84 21.32
CA ALA A 336 -15.16 7.56 21.81
C ALA A 336 -14.21 7.88 20.66
N LEU A 337 -13.78 6.87 19.90
CA LEU A 337 -12.91 7.03 18.75
C LEU A 337 -13.47 8.03 17.72
N LEU A 338 -14.74 7.91 17.36
CA LEU A 338 -15.38 8.81 16.40
C LEU A 338 -15.47 10.26 16.94
N SER A 339 -15.61 10.42 18.25
CA SER A 339 -15.58 11.73 18.88
C SER A 339 -14.22 12.39 18.76
N GLU A 340 -13.12 11.64 18.89
CA GLU A 340 -11.76 12.16 18.72
C GLU A 340 -11.51 12.72 17.32
N PHE A 341 -12.08 12.10 16.27
CA PHE A 341 -12.02 12.67 14.92
C PHE A 341 -12.64 14.06 14.82
N ILE A 342 -13.70 14.33 15.58
CA ILE A 342 -14.34 15.64 15.62
C ILE A 342 -13.36 16.70 16.15
N TRP A 343 -12.58 16.37 17.19
CA TRP A 343 -11.64 17.31 17.81
C TRP A 343 -10.55 17.79 16.85
N VAL A 344 -10.10 16.91 15.96
CA VAL A 344 -8.99 17.22 15.06
C VAL A 344 -9.42 17.57 13.63
N ASN A 345 -10.73 17.65 13.35
CA ASN A 345 -11.28 17.92 12.03
C ASN A 345 -12.41 18.96 12.05
N PRO A 346 -12.12 20.26 12.04
CA PRO A 346 -13.14 21.31 12.13
C PRO A 346 -14.22 21.27 11.04
N HIS A 347 -13.92 20.68 9.87
CA HIS A 347 -14.81 20.59 8.72
C HIS A 347 -15.65 19.30 8.68
N LEU A 348 -15.47 18.42 9.66
CA LEU A 348 -16.15 17.12 9.70
C LEU A 348 -17.58 17.25 10.25
N THR A 349 -18.54 16.79 9.47
CA THR A 349 -19.89 16.44 9.95
C THR A 349 -19.95 14.94 10.15
N LEU A 350 -20.33 14.48 11.36
CA LEU A 350 -20.31 13.08 11.73
C LEU A 350 -21.63 12.64 12.36
N LEU A 351 -22.14 11.50 11.90
CA LEU A 351 -23.35 10.86 12.44
C LEU A 351 -23.05 9.40 12.78
N PHE A 352 -23.21 9.03 14.05
CA PHE A 352 -23.09 7.64 14.48
C PHE A 352 -24.40 7.11 15.03
N ARG A 353 -24.83 5.97 14.53
CA ARG A 353 -26.05 5.26 14.91
C ARG A 353 -25.75 3.81 15.25
N ALA A 354 -26.40 3.30 16.29
CA ALA A 354 -26.39 1.88 16.61
C ALA A 354 -27.84 1.40 16.87
N ASP A 355 -28.24 0.34 16.20
CA ASP A 355 -29.55 -0.31 16.30
C ASP A 355 -30.73 0.69 16.25
N GLY A 356 -30.62 1.66 15.35
CA GLY A 356 -31.65 2.69 15.10
C GLY A 356 -31.56 3.91 16.04
N LYS A 357 -30.71 3.89 17.06
CA LYS A 357 -30.50 5.04 17.96
C LYS A 357 -29.34 5.89 17.47
N THR A 358 -29.48 7.21 17.49
CA THR A 358 -28.37 8.15 17.28
C THR A 358 -27.59 8.26 18.58
N LEU A 359 -26.30 7.93 18.54
CA LEU A 359 -25.37 7.96 19.68
C LEU A 359 -24.43 9.15 19.64
N LEU A 360 -24.13 9.66 18.43
CA LEU A 360 -23.29 10.83 18.21
C LEU A 360 -23.78 11.55 16.96
N GLU A 361 -23.96 12.86 17.06
CA GLU A 361 -24.28 13.74 15.95
C GLU A 361 -23.50 15.04 16.12
N HIS A 362 -22.70 15.36 15.13
CA HIS A 362 -21.87 16.57 15.12
C HIS A 362 -21.96 17.24 13.76
N THR A 363 -22.15 18.55 13.76
CA THR A 363 -22.08 19.37 12.55
C THR A 363 -20.76 20.12 12.53
N ALA A 364 -20.10 20.14 11.37
CA ALA A 364 -18.84 20.84 11.17
C ALA A 364 -18.87 22.27 11.77
N THR A 365 -17.88 22.60 12.56
CA THR A 365 -17.75 23.94 13.13
C THR A 365 -17.23 24.95 12.09
N ASN A 366 -16.41 24.46 11.16
CA ASN A 366 -15.86 25.24 10.05
C ASN A 366 -15.86 24.41 8.75
N PRO A 367 -16.94 24.36 7.99
CA PRO A 367 -17.00 23.59 6.74
C PRO A 367 -16.00 24.05 5.66
N GLY A 368 -15.51 25.29 5.75
CA GLY A 368 -14.51 25.84 4.84
C GLY A 368 -13.05 25.59 5.24
N TRP A 369 -12.83 24.92 6.38
CA TRP A 369 -11.48 24.59 6.84
C TRP A 369 -10.76 23.67 5.84
N SER A 370 -9.46 23.88 5.70
CA SER A 370 -8.62 23.08 4.80
C SER A 370 -7.22 22.89 5.35
N LYS A 371 -6.57 21.82 4.91
CA LYS A 371 -5.20 21.47 5.24
C LYS A 371 -4.40 21.11 3.99
N TYR A 372 -3.13 20.82 4.14
CA TYR A 372 -2.34 20.22 3.07
C TYR A 372 -2.88 18.82 2.74
N ARG A 373 -3.23 18.59 1.48
CA ARG A 373 -3.93 17.37 1.04
C ARG A 373 -2.97 16.36 0.42
N ALA A 374 -3.38 15.12 0.37
CA ALA A 374 -2.63 14.05 -0.28
C ALA A 374 -2.39 14.27 -1.78
N CYS A 375 -3.28 15.01 -2.45
CA CYS A 375 -3.18 15.36 -3.87
C CYS A 375 -2.36 16.64 -4.14
N ASP A 376 -2.01 17.41 -3.11
CA ASP A 376 -1.20 18.62 -3.27
C ASP A 376 0.24 18.25 -3.59
N ALA A 377 0.90 19.06 -4.40
CA ALA A 377 2.26 18.82 -4.84
C ALA A 377 3.24 18.76 -3.65
N THR A 378 4.03 17.68 -3.55
CA THR A 378 5.01 17.50 -2.48
C THR A 378 6.13 18.55 -2.50
N SER A 379 6.81 18.77 -1.39
CA SER A 379 7.95 19.70 -1.33
C SER A 379 9.28 18.98 -1.50
N ALA A 380 10.17 19.51 -2.34
CA ALA A 380 11.52 18.97 -2.48
C ALA A 380 12.35 19.06 -1.19
N HIS A 381 12.01 19.99 -0.30
CA HIS A 381 12.67 20.15 1.00
C HIS A 381 12.34 19.05 2.02
N TRP A 382 11.36 18.18 1.71
CA TRP A 382 10.96 17.07 2.58
C TRP A 382 11.70 15.77 2.28
N TYR A 383 12.55 15.75 1.23
CA TYR A 383 13.22 14.54 0.77
C TYR A 383 14.71 14.55 1.06
N SER A 384 15.20 13.47 1.60
CA SER A 384 16.61 13.07 1.49
C SER A 384 16.89 12.50 0.10
N LEU A 385 18.18 12.32 -0.23
CA LEU A 385 18.57 11.67 -1.49
C LEU A 385 17.96 10.26 -1.61
N GLU A 386 18.03 9.46 -0.55
CA GLU A 386 17.47 8.11 -0.53
C GLU A 386 15.94 8.12 -0.75
N GLN A 387 15.23 9.05 -0.13
CA GLN A 387 13.78 9.16 -0.25
C GLN A 387 13.33 9.58 -1.65
N ILE A 388 14.02 10.54 -2.30
CA ILE A 388 13.67 10.94 -3.66
C ILE A 388 14.02 9.86 -4.68
N GLU A 389 15.08 9.08 -4.45
CA GLU A 389 15.40 7.90 -5.25
C GLU A 389 14.35 6.81 -5.10
N ARG A 390 13.90 6.53 -3.88
CA ARG A 390 12.80 5.60 -3.61
C ARG A 390 11.51 6.04 -4.32
N TYR A 391 11.22 7.34 -4.30
CA TYR A 391 10.05 7.89 -4.99
C TYR A 391 10.15 7.74 -6.51
N ALA A 392 11.29 8.09 -7.10
CA ALA A 392 11.53 7.90 -8.54
C ALA A 392 11.44 6.41 -8.92
N GLY A 393 12.03 5.52 -8.12
CA GLY A 393 11.96 4.08 -8.30
C GLY A 393 10.52 3.54 -8.28
N ALA A 394 9.68 4.01 -7.35
CA ALA A 394 8.27 3.62 -7.26
C ALA A 394 7.46 4.02 -8.52
N LEU A 395 7.72 5.21 -9.08
CA LEU A 395 7.08 5.65 -10.32
C LEU A 395 7.52 4.83 -11.53
N ILE A 396 8.82 4.49 -11.60
CA ILE A 396 9.38 3.63 -12.65
C ILE A 396 8.76 2.24 -12.58
N ALA A 397 8.69 1.65 -11.40
CA ALA A 397 8.10 0.32 -11.19
C ALA A 397 6.62 0.31 -11.61
N ARG A 398 5.85 1.34 -11.26
CA ARG A 398 4.46 1.51 -11.70
C ARG A 398 4.33 1.57 -13.22
N ASP A 399 5.21 2.30 -13.91
CA ASP A 399 5.18 2.40 -15.37
C ASP A 399 5.52 1.05 -16.03
N GLN A 400 6.47 0.29 -15.47
CA GLN A 400 6.85 -1.05 -15.94
C GLN A 400 5.70 -2.06 -15.76
N GLU A 401 5.04 -2.07 -14.60
CA GLU A 401 3.87 -2.91 -14.34
C GLU A 401 2.72 -2.60 -15.31
N HIS A 402 2.43 -1.31 -15.50
CA HIS A 402 1.39 -0.90 -16.42
C HIS A 402 1.68 -1.37 -17.86
N GLN A 403 2.92 -1.28 -18.31
CA GLN A 403 3.35 -1.77 -19.63
C GLN A 403 3.25 -3.30 -19.73
N ALA A 404 3.57 -4.04 -18.67
CA ALA A 404 3.46 -5.50 -18.64
C ALA A 404 2.00 -5.98 -18.77
N ARG A 405 1.06 -5.27 -18.11
CA ARG A 405 -0.38 -5.60 -18.14
C ARG A 405 -1.06 -5.19 -19.44
N HIS A 406 -0.64 -4.08 -20.06
CA HIS A 406 -1.29 -3.47 -21.21
C HIS A 406 -0.34 -3.40 -22.42
N ARG A 407 0.11 -4.56 -22.93
CA ARG A 407 1.05 -4.67 -24.06
C ARG A 407 0.68 -3.87 -25.32
N ARG A 408 -0.58 -3.45 -25.47
CA ARG A 408 -1.08 -2.65 -26.61
C ARG A 408 -1.28 -1.16 -26.29
N ALA A 409 -1.25 -0.76 -25.03
CA ALA A 409 -1.40 0.64 -24.66
C ALA A 409 -0.01 1.29 -24.58
N SER A 410 0.34 2.05 -25.58
CA SER A 410 1.49 2.97 -25.53
C SER A 410 1.18 4.08 -24.54
N ARG A 411 1.30 3.82 -23.24
CA ARG A 411 1.37 4.90 -22.27
C ARG A 411 2.77 5.49 -22.31
N GLU A 412 2.86 6.79 -22.49
CA GLU A 412 4.13 7.50 -22.40
C GLU A 412 4.77 7.19 -21.04
N LYS A 413 6.05 6.82 -21.07
CA LYS A 413 6.83 6.62 -19.86
C LYS A 413 6.94 7.93 -19.12
N THR A 414 6.83 7.93 -17.80
CA THR A 414 7.06 9.11 -16.96
C THR A 414 8.38 9.76 -17.34
N THR A 415 8.33 11.02 -17.74
CA THR A 415 9.53 11.79 -18.08
C THR A 415 10.12 12.46 -16.84
N VAL A 416 11.37 12.91 -16.92
CA VAL A 416 11.98 13.75 -15.86
C VAL A 416 11.15 15.01 -15.64
N ARG A 417 10.54 15.55 -16.68
CA ARG A 417 9.64 16.71 -16.59
C ARG A 417 8.41 16.42 -15.76
N ASP A 418 7.75 15.26 -15.98
CA ASP A 418 6.56 14.85 -15.24
C ASP A 418 6.89 14.61 -13.77
N PHE A 419 8.08 14.12 -13.49
CA PHE A 419 8.58 13.96 -12.12
C PHE A 419 8.79 15.32 -11.44
N ILE A 420 9.48 16.26 -12.10
CA ILE A 420 9.71 17.63 -11.60
C ILE A 420 8.36 18.34 -11.33
N ALA A 421 7.38 18.17 -12.20
CA ALA A 421 6.06 18.79 -12.07
C ALA A 421 5.28 18.38 -10.81
N GLN A 422 5.66 17.29 -10.16
CA GLN A 422 5.02 16.82 -8.92
C GLN A 422 5.44 17.61 -7.68
N PHE A 423 6.49 18.44 -7.80
CA PHE A 423 6.99 19.22 -6.68
C PHE A 423 6.37 20.63 -6.64
N ARG A 424 6.05 21.08 -5.43
CA ARG A 424 5.49 22.41 -5.19
C ARG A 424 6.42 23.51 -5.73
N GLY A 425 5.82 24.48 -6.42
CA GLY A 425 6.55 25.58 -7.06
C GLY A 425 7.13 25.23 -8.43
N MET A 426 6.91 24.01 -8.92
CA MET A 426 7.34 23.51 -10.23
C MET A 426 6.20 23.46 -11.26
N SER A 427 5.07 24.12 -11.04
CA SER A 427 3.99 24.23 -12.03
C SER A 427 4.37 25.11 -13.24
N ALA A 428 5.27 26.10 -13.06
CA ALA A 428 5.70 27.00 -14.12
C ALA A 428 6.68 26.31 -15.10
N THR A 429 6.33 26.34 -16.39
CA THR A 429 7.11 25.67 -17.45
C THR A 429 8.54 26.19 -17.58
N ASP A 430 8.80 27.45 -17.26
CA ASP A 430 10.13 28.06 -17.44
C ASP A 430 11.12 27.55 -16.38
N LYS A 431 10.70 27.41 -15.13
CA LYS A 431 11.52 26.77 -14.08
C LYS A 431 11.84 25.31 -14.44
N GLN A 432 10.83 24.57 -14.91
CA GLN A 432 11.04 23.19 -15.39
C GLN A 432 12.06 23.13 -16.52
N LYS A 433 11.92 24.01 -17.53
CA LYS A 433 12.87 24.08 -18.67
C LYS A 433 14.27 24.45 -18.22
N GLN A 434 14.41 25.32 -17.23
CA GLN A 434 15.70 25.70 -16.68
C GLN A 434 16.37 24.49 -16.04
N ILE A 435 15.71 23.83 -15.09
CA ILE A 435 16.23 22.63 -14.41
C ILE A 435 16.56 21.53 -15.43
N LEU A 436 15.69 21.26 -16.40
CA LEU A 436 15.91 20.25 -17.42
C LEU A 436 17.14 20.56 -18.31
N ARG A 437 17.41 21.84 -18.60
CA ARG A 437 18.63 22.26 -19.33
C ARG A 437 19.89 22.02 -18.50
N GLU A 438 19.89 22.40 -17.22
CA GLU A 438 21.01 22.22 -16.31
C GLU A 438 21.33 20.74 -16.04
N LEU A 439 20.32 19.87 -16.14
CA LEU A 439 20.45 18.41 -16.03
C LEU A 439 20.79 17.72 -17.35
N GLY A 440 20.64 18.43 -18.51
CA GLY A 440 20.74 17.80 -19.82
C GLY A 440 19.67 16.74 -20.08
N ALA A 441 18.46 16.91 -19.50
CA ALA A 441 17.41 15.90 -19.45
C ALA A 441 16.08 16.30 -20.13
N ALA A 442 16.10 17.24 -21.08
CA ALA A 442 14.91 17.89 -21.66
C ALA A 442 13.83 16.92 -22.19
N HIS A 443 14.22 15.77 -22.74
CA HIS A 443 13.30 14.76 -23.30
C HIS A 443 13.59 13.35 -22.75
N MET A 444 14.22 13.26 -21.58
CA MET A 444 14.63 12.00 -21.03
C MET A 444 13.49 11.36 -20.22
N SER A 445 13.27 10.05 -20.38
CA SER A 445 12.41 9.30 -19.48
C SER A 445 13.05 9.20 -18.07
N LEU A 446 12.22 9.15 -17.04
CA LEU A 446 12.69 9.03 -15.66
C LEU A 446 13.55 7.77 -15.47
N TYR A 447 13.16 6.64 -16.06
CA TYR A 447 13.94 5.40 -16.05
C TYR A 447 15.36 5.59 -16.58
N ARG A 448 15.52 6.25 -17.75
CA ARG A 448 16.85 6.49 -18.33
C ARG A 448 17.69 7.49 -17.52
N PHE A 449 17.03 8.44 -16.87
CA PHE A 449 17.67 9.43 -16.00
C PHE A 449 18.14 8.80 -14.68
N PHE A 450 17.29 7.96 -14.10
CA PHE A 450 17.53 7.27 -12.83
C PHE A 450 18.67 6.25 -12.93
N GLY A 451 18.80 5.57 -14.06
CA GLY A 451 19.80 4.53 -14.28
C GLY A 451 19.17 3.17 -14.58
N SER A 452 19.76 2.09 -14.11
CA SER A 452 19.24 0.72 -14.24
C SER A 452 18.83 0.18 -12.87
N GLU A 453 18.06 -0.93 -12.86
CA GLU A 453 17.63 -1.62 -11.63
C GLU A 453 18.80 -2.03 -10.72
N THR A 454 19.98 -2.24 -11.30
CA THR A 454 21.20 -2.64 -10.57
C THR A 454 22.18 -1.50 -10.35
N LYS A 455 21.97 -0.33 -10.98
CA LYS A 455 22.89 0.81 -10.89
C LYS A 455 22.16 2.14 -10.99
N VAL A 456 21.78 2.65 -9.83
CA VAL A 456 21.18 3.99 -9.69
C VAL A 456 22.24 5.07 -9.95
N ASN A 457 21.87 6.13 -10.63
CA ASN A 457 22.74 7.29 -10.84
C ASN A 457 22.55 8.32 -9.72
N HIS A 458 23.13 8.06 -8.55
CA HIS A 458 23.03 8.91 -7.37
C HIS A 458 23.42 10.38 -7.65
N GLN A 459 24.48 10.62 -8.41
CA GLN A 459 24.92 11.99 -8.71
C GLN A 459 23.90 12.80 -9.51
N ARG A 460 23.17 12.15 -10.44
CA ARG A 460 22.09 12.83 -11.17
C ARG A 460 20.89 13.11 -10.27
N MET A 461 20.56 12.18 -9.40
CA MET A 461 19.44 12.34 -8.46
C MET A 461 19.75 13.41 -7.42
N GLU A 462 20.95 13.43 -6.88
CA GLU A 462 21.43 14.48 -5.98
C GLU A 462 21.41 15.86 -6.64
N LYS A 463 21.93 15.97 -7.85
CA LYS A 463 21.88 17.23 -8.62
C LYS A 463 20.45 17.67 -8.88
N LEU A 464 19.55 16.75 -9.20
CA LEU A 464 18.11 17.06 -9.38
C LEU A 464 17.50 17.58 -8.08
N LEU A 465 17.72 16.90 -6.94
CA LEU A 465 17.21 17.32 -5.63
C LEU A 465 17.70 18.72 -5.26
N ASN A 466 19.01 18.96 -5.40
CA ASN A 466 19.61 20.26 -5.10
C ASN A 466 19.03 21.39 -5.98
N LEU A 467 18.80 21.14 -7.27
CA LEU A 467 18.15 22.11 -8.16
C LEU A 467 16.69 22.35 -7.79
N LEU A 468 15.95 21.30 -7.43
CA LEU A 468 14.58 21.44 -6.96
C LEU A 468 14.50 22.29 -5.68
N GLN A 469 15.37 22.03 -4.72
CA GLN A 469 15.46 22.80 -3.47
C GLN A 469 15.88 24.25 -3.71
N LEU A 470 16.84 24.49 -4.62
CA LEU A 470 17.29 25.83 -4.99
C LEU A 470 16.18 26.69 -5.63
N HIS A 471 15.35 26.08 -6.47
CA HIS A 471 14.30 26.79 -7.22
C HIS A 471 12.92 26.79 -6.54
N THR A 472 12.79 26.17 -5.36
CA THR A 472 11.56 26.15 -4.55
C THR A 472 11.78 26.77 -3.19
N ARG A 473 10.69 27.07 -2.51
CA ARG A 473 10.70 27.54 -1.12
C ARG A 473 10.19 26.42 -0.22
N SER A 474 10.70 26.35 1.00
CA SER A 474 10.14 25.49 2.04
C SER A 474 8.66 25.84 2.28
N VAL A 475 7.91 24.84 2.71
CA VAL A 475 6.49 25.02 3.07
C VAL A 475 6.41 25.61 4.46
N ARG A 476 5.58 26.64 4.62
CA ARG A 476 5.32 27.21 5.95
C ARG A 476 4.49 26.25 6.79
N PRO A 477 4.75 26.10 8.11
CA PRO A 477 4.03 25.18 8.98
C PRO A 477 2.51 25.34 8.97
N GLU A 478 2.01 26.58 8.89
CA GLU A 478 0.56 26.86 8.90
C GLU A 478 -0.17 26.26 7.70
N LEU A 479 0.54 26.01 6.60
CA LEU A 479 -0.04 25.36 5.41
C LEU A 479 -0.31 23.87 5.61
N LEU A 480 0.26 23.25 6.66
CA LEU A 480 -0.09 21.87 6.99
C LEU A 480 -1.56 21.75 7.44
N GLY A 481 -2.11 22.84 7.94
CA GLY A 481 -3.44 22.95 8.53
C GLY A 481 -3.32 23.33 10.02
N VAL A 482 -4.26 24.13 10.49
CA VAL A 482 -4.39 24.55 11.88
C VAL A 482 -5.82 24.26 12.31
N ILE A 483 -6.00 23.49 13.38
CA ILE A 483 -7.34 23.21 13.94
C ILE A 483 -7.96 24.52 14.43
N GLY A 484 -7.21 25.25 15.23
CA GLY A 484 -7.55 26.58 15.68
C GLY A 484 -8.29 26.64 17.03
N GLU A 485 -8.08 27.76 17.72
CA GLU A 485 -8.58 28.02 19.07
C GLU A 485 -10.10 27.95 19.17
N GLU A 486 -10.81 28.58 18.22
CA GLU A 486 -12.28 28.70 18.27
C GLU A 486 -12.95 27.32 18.23
N HIS A 487 -12.47 26.41 17.38
CA HIS A 487 -12.98 25.05 17.27
C HIS A 487 -12.74 24.27 18.58
N LEU A 488 -11.51 24.28 19.09
CA LEU A 488 -11.15 23.52 20.28
C LEU A 488 -11.84 24.07 21.54
N GLN A 489 -11.95 25.38 21.68
CA GLN A 489 -12.70 26.01 22.80
C GLN A 489 -14.17 25.56 22.78
N LYS A 490 -14.81 25.60 21.61
CA LYS A 490 -16.19 25.13 21.48
C LYS A 490 -16.35 23.71 21.98
N LEU A 491 -15.48 22.79 21.51
CA LEU A 491 -15.57 21.38 21.90
C LEU A 491 -15.24 21.16 23.38
N MET A 492 -14.27 21.90 23.94
CA MET A 492 -13.99 21.85 25.38
C MET A 492 -15.20 22.29 26.22
N VAL A 493 -15.90 23.34 25.79
CA VAL A 493 -17.13 23.80 26.45
C VAL A 493 -18.24 22.78 26.35
N ASP A 494 -18.44 22.19 25.13
CA ASP A 494 -19.44 21.16 24.88
C ASP A 494 -19.15 19.88 25.71
N ALA A 495 -17.88 19.60 25.99
CA ALA A 495 -17.43 18.49 26.86
C ALA A 495 -17.54 18.82 28.37
N GLY A 496 -17.97 20.02 28.76
CA GLY A 496 -18.14 20.42 30.15
C GLY A 496 -16.98 21.23 30.75
N GLY A 497 -16.04 21.67 29.90
CA GLY A 497 -14.92 22.53 30.33
C GLY A 497 -15.36 23.95 30.73
N GLU A 498 -14.55 24.60 31.57
CA GLU A 498 -14.76 26.01 32.02
C GLU A 498 -14.23 26.99 30.95
N PRO A 499 -15.11 27.73 30.25
CA PRO A 499 -14.70 28.55 29.10
C PRO A 499 -13.63 29.60 29.44
N LYS A 500 -13.70 30.18 30.61
CA LYS A 500 -12.78 31.26 31.05
C LYS A 500 -11.38 30.73 31.40
N ALA A 501 -11.26 29.44 31.67
CA ALA A 501 -10.01 28.79 32.05
C ALA A 501 -9.37 28.02 30.88
N SER A 502 -10.02 27.98 29.72
CA SER A 502 -9.45 27.36 28.56
C SER A 502 -8.21 28.10 28.05
N LYS A 503 -7.20 27.32 27.61
CA LYS A 503 -5.96 27.84 27.02
C LYS A 503 -5.69 27.06 25.72
N TYR A 504 -5.21 27.77 24.72
CA TYR A 504 -4.78 27.23 23.45
C TYR A 504 -3.37 27.71 23.11
N PHE A 505 -2.56 26.81 22.59
CA PHE A 505 -1.19 27.07 22.14
C PHE A 505 -0.99 26.45 20.78
N ALA A 506 -0.45 27.19 19.83
CA ALA A 506 0.00 26.71 18.55
C ALA A 506 1.50 27.01 18.41
N SER A 507 2.28 25.98 18.12
CA SER A 507 3.73 26.06 17.94
C SER A 507 4.12 25.61 16.54
N PRO A 508 4.21 26.55 15.59
CA PRO A 508 4.75 26.26 14.27
C PRO A 508 6.27 26.11 14.33
N GLY A 509 6.83 25.12 13.63
CA GLY A 509 8.26 24.92 13.58
C GLY A 509 8.71 24.25 12.29
N SER A 510 10.02 24.11 12.13
CA SER A 510 10.63 23.40 11.02
C SER A 510 11.96 22.79 11.45
N ALA A 511 12.16 21.51 11.16
CA ALA A 511 13.40 20.79 11.38
C ALA A 511 13.94 20.29 10.04
N ALA A 512 15.20 20.58 9.72
CA ALA A 512 15.85 20.19 8.44
C ALA A 512 15.03 20.51 7.18
N GLY A 513 14.24 21.60 7.18
CA GLY A 513 13.37 21.99 6.06
C GLY A 513 12.00 21.29 6.03
N VAL A 514 11.73 20.40 6.96
CA VAL A 514 10.44 19.75 7.16
C VAL A 514 9.62 20.55 8.18
N PRO A 515 8.47 21.11 7.78
CA PRO A 515 7.63 21.88 8.70
C PRO A 515 6.86 20.96 9.64
N TYR A 516 6.56 21.46 10.83
CA TYR A 516 5.62 20.83 11.76
C TYR A 516 4.74 21.87 12.44
N MET A 517 3.57 21.43 12.91
CA MET A 517 2.63 22.19 13.70
C MET A 517 2.24 21.37 14.92
N ILE A 518 2.44 21.95 16.11
CA ILE A 518 1.94 21.39 17.36
C ILE A 518 0.83 22.30 17.86
N GLU A 519 -0.32 21.73 18.20
CA GLU A 519 -1.44 22.43 18.82
C GLU A 519 -1.78 21.75 20.14
N ILE A 520 -1.88 22.53 21.19
CA ILE A 520 -2.22 22.07 22.53
C ILE A 520 -3.38 22.93 23.06
N ALA A 521 -4.43 22.26 23.53
CA ALA A 521 -5.51 22.92 24.22
C ALA A 521 -5.76 22.26 25.58
N ILE A 522 -5.96 23.06 26.59
CA ILE A 522 -6.21 22.62 27.97
C ILE A 522 -7.37 23.37 28.56
N CYS A 523 -8.25 22.70 29.28
CA CYS A 523 -9.38 23.28 29.95
C CYS A 523 -9.76 22.45 31.18
N PRO A 524 -9.78 23.02 32.41
CA PRO A 524 -10.34 22.29 33.55
C PRO A 524 -11.85 22.10 33.34
N PHE A 525 -12.40 20.99 33.85
CA PHE A 525 -13.85 20.84 33.93
C PHE A 525 -14.47 21.88 34.87
N LYS A 526 -15.72 22.26 34.61
CA LYS A 526 -16.49 23.11 35.52
C LYS A 526 -16.58 22.45 36.89
N GLN A 527 -16.40 23.24 37.95
CA GLN A 527 -16.59 22.71 39.31
C GLN A 527 -18.00 22.15 39.48
N TRP A 528 -18.07 20.93 39.95
CA TRP A 528 -19.32 20.27 40.25
C TRP A 528 -19.85 20.75 41.58
N VAL A 529 -20.91 21.56 41.56
CA VAL A 529 -21.49 22.23 42.75
C VAL A 529 -22.43 21.29 43.49
N ASN A 530 -22.54 20.06 43.40
CA ASN A 530 -23.47 19.22 44.15
C ASN A 530 -23.00 17.77 44.42
N GLY A 531 -21.73 17.57 44.80
CA GLY A 531 -21.30 16.28 45.31
C GLY A 531 -21.29 15.14 44.28
N GLY A 532 -21.21 15.46 42.98
CA GLY A 532 -20.98 14.51 41.94
C GLY A 532 -19.52 14.02 41.89
N ILE A 533 -19.26 12.88 41.29
CA ILE A 533 -17.93 12.38 41.05
C ILE A 533 -17.23 13.33 40.07
N GLU A 534 -16.04 13.81 40.42
CA GLU A 534 -15.23 14.59 39.48
C GLU A 534 -14.88 13.71 38.27
N PRO A 535 -14.97 14.25 37.04
CA PRO A 535 -14.58 13.47 35.85
C PRO A 535 -13.07 13.27 35.84
N ASP A 536 -12.65 12.11 35.36
CA ASP A 536 -11.25 11.83 35.04
C ASP A 536 -10.76 12.69 33.86
N ARG A 537 -9.46 12.75 33.66
CA ARG A 537 -8.85 13.45 32.54
C ARG A 537 -9.43 12.99 31.20
N LEU A 538 -9.92 13.93 30.40
CA LEU A 538 -10.22 13.67 29.00
C LEU A 538 -8.99 14.01 28.14
N LEU A 539 -8.29 13.00 27.66
CA LEU A 539 -7.13 13.16 26.80
C LEU A 539 -7.51 12.87 25.34
N ILE A 540 -7.29 13.85 24.47
CA ILE A 540 -7.48 13.73 23.02
C ILE A 540 -6.12 13.88 22.35
N THR A 541 -5.76 12.90 21.53
CA THR A 541 -4.52 12.93 20.76
C THR A 541 -4.80 12.79 19.26
N GLY A 542 -4.05 13.53 18.45
CA GLY A 542 -4.20 13.49 17.01
C GLY A 542 -2.89 13.66 16.26
N VAL A 543 -2.74 12.92 15.18
CA VAL A 543 -1.56 12.98 14.30
C VAL A 543 -2.01 13.15 12.86
N ASN A 544 -1.57 14.22 12.21
CA ASN A 544 -1.99 14.56 10.84
C ASN A 544 -3.53 14.54 10.67
N PHE A 545 -4.27 15.03 11.66
CA PHE A 545 -5.73 15.12 11.68
C PHE A 545 -6.45 13.74 11.69
N SER A 546 -5.74 12.68 12.10
CA SER A 546 -6.31 11.37 12.40
C SER A 546 -6.38 11.19 13.91
N ALA A 547 -7.47 10.61 14.40
CA ALA A 547 -7.55 10.12 15.77
C ALA A 547 -6.56 8.95 15.97
N THR A 548 -6.06 8.76 17.17
CA THR A 548 -5.10 7.70 17.48
C THR A 548 -5.78 6.57 18.26
N LEU A 549 -5.33 5.35 18.09
CA LEU A 549 -5.87 4.20 18.84
C LEU A 549 -5.24 4.11 20.22
N GLU A 550 -4.00 4.56 20.34
CA GLU A 550 -3.22 4.68 21.56
C GLU A 550 -2.59 6.07 21.59
N ASN A 551 -2.08 6.49 22.74
CA ASN A 551 -1.40 7.77 22.85
C ASN A 551 -0.02 7.72 22.18
N PRO A 552 0.20 8.33 21.02
CA PRO A 552 1.47 8.23 20.29
C PRO A 552 2.58 9.08 20.92
N PHE A 553 2.25 9.88 21.93
CA PHE A 553 3.17 10.75 22.64
C PHE A 553 3.57 10.17 24.01
N ASP A 554 3.19 8.94 24.30
CA ASP A 554 3.41 8.31 25.61
C ASP A 554 4.86 7.91 25.85
N THR A 555 5.61 7.69 24.77
CA THR A 555 7.05 7.43 24.85
C THR A 555 7.81 8.27 23.84
N PHE A 556 8.80 9.02 24.30
CA PHE A 556 9.78 9.69 23.45
C PHE A 556 11.12 8.96 23.52
N ARG A 557 11.88 8.94 22.44
CA ARG A 557 13.21 8.30 22.43
C ARG A 557 14.10 8.85 23.55
N GLY A 558 14.26 8.07 24.63
CA GLY A 558 15.15 8.40 25.76
C GLY A 558 14.71 9.57 26.63
N MET A 559 13.46 10.00 26.54
CA MET A 559 12.85 11.04 27.36
C MET A 559 11.53 10.54 27.97
N GLU A 560 11.10 11.21 29.03
CA GLU A 560 9.80 11.00 29.64
C GLU A 560 8.67 11.22 28.64
N GLY A 561 7.68 10.35 28.65
CA GLY A 561 6.50 10.45 27.80
C GLY A 561 5.51 11.50 28.28
N MET A 562 4.49 11.77 27.45
CA MET A 562 3.48 12.77 27.79
C MET A 562 2.72 12.43 29.09
N SER A 563 2.45 11.16 29.35
CA SER A 563 1.75 10.75 30.57
C SER A 563 2.55 11.06 31.82
N GLU A 564 3.87 10.86 31.82
CA GLU A 564 4.76 11.22 32.93
C GLU A 564 4.84 12.75 33.13
N ILE A 565 5.02 13.49 32.03
CA ILE A 565 5.04 14.97 32.06
C ILE A 565 3.74 15.52 32.63
N LEU A 566 2.59 14.96 32.22
CA LEU A 566 1.29 15.40 32.74
C LEU A 566 1.11 15.06 34.23
N ALA A 567 1.63 13.92 34.67
CA ALA A 567 1.60 13.53 36.07
C ALA A 567 2.41 14.50 36.93
N ASP A 568 3.62 14.88 36.50
CA ASP A 568 4.48 15.86 37.17
C ASP A 568 3.83 17.26 37.26
N LEU A 569 3.06 17.62 36.22
CA LEU A 569 2.29 18.85 36.18
C LEU A 569 0.97 18.78 36.96
N ARG A 570 0.71 17.71 37.72
CA ARG A 570 -0.54 17.43 38.42
C ARG A 570 -1.77 17.37 37.53
N ALA A 571 -1.58 16.98 36.29
CA ALA A 571 -2.60 16.70 35.27
C ALA A 571 -2.64 15.20 34.93
N GLY A 572 -2.38 14.32 35.91
CA GLY A 572 -2.44 12.87 35.78
C GLY A 572 -3.85 12.37 35.41
N GLU A 573 -4.04 11.06 35.34
CA GLU A 573 -5.27 10.44 34.81
C GLU A 573 -6.54 10.84 35.58
N SER A 574 -6.45 11.02 36.92
CA SER A 574 -7.55 11.43 37.78
C SER A 574 -7.75 12.95 37.87
N ALA A 575 -6.98 13.74 37.13
CA ALA A 575 -7.17 15.18 37.14
C ALA A 575 -8.40 15.60 36.33
N PRO A 576 -9.30 16.47 36.85
CA PRO A 576 -10.51 16.88 36.13
C PRO A 576 -10.18 17.92 35.05
N VAL A 577 -9.47 17.51 34.03
CA VAL A 577 -8.97 18.39 32.96
C VAL A 577 -9.18 17.76 31.58
N ILE A 578 -9.55 18.59 30.61
CA ILE A 578 -9.58 18.27 29.18
C ILE A 578 -8.24 18.68 28.60
N PHE A 579 -7.57 17.76 27.93
CA PHE A 579 -6.28 17.99 27.31
C PHE A 579 -6.32 17.47 25.86
N CYS A 580 -6.05 18.34 24.91
CA CYS A 580 -5.98 17.98 23.49
C CYS A 580 -4.60 18.29 22.94
N VAL A 581 -3.95 17.31 22.31
CA VAL A 581 -2.66 17.47 21.62
C VAL A 581 -2.80 17.00 20.18
N HIS A 582 -2.41 17.86 19.26
CA HIS A 582 -2.36 17.56 17.85
C HIS A 582 -0.97 17.86 17.27
N TYR A 583 -0.44 16.93 16.47
CA TYR A 583 0.83 17.07 15.76
C TYR A 583 0.64 16.84 14.27
N ALA A 584 0.98 17.84 13.45
CA ALA A 584 0.97 17.72 12.00
C ALA A 584 2.38 17.86 11.44
N CYS A 585 2.81 16.86 10.66
CA CYS A 585 4.11 16.82 9.98
C CYS A 585 4.05 15.94 8.74
N PRO A 586 4.63 16.34 7.60
CA PRO A 586 4.65 15.49 6.40
C PRO A 586 5.57 14.26 6.54
N HIS A 587 6.52 14.30 7.47
CA HIS A 587 7.48 13.24 7.70
C HIS A 587 7.40 12.75 9.15
N ILE A 588 6.45 11.85 9.41
CA ILE A 588 6.32 11.21 10.72
C ILE A 588 6.95 9.83 10.64
N GLU A 589 7.88 9.57 11.53
CA GLU A 589 8.45 8.24 11.75
C GLU A 589 7.63 7.55 12.83
N TYR A 590 6.92 6.48 12.46
CA TYR A 590 6.29 5.60 13.42
C TYR A 590 7.25 4.49 13.80
N LEU A 591 7.41 4.23 15.09
CA LEU A 591 8.30 3.20 15.61
C LEU A 591 7.69 1.80 15.50
N ASP A 592 6.37 1.73 15.31
CA ASP A 592 5.61 0.50 15.18
C ASP A 592 4.64 0.56 13.99
N ARG A 593 4.11 -0.60 13.58
CA ARG A 593 3.14 -0.70 12.48
C ARG A 593 1.74 -0.24 12.88
N GLY A 594 1.39 -0.33 14.16
CA GLY A 594 0.13 0.15 14.71
C GLY A 594 0.01 1.67 14.74
N LYS A 595 1.12 2.38 14.48
CA LYS A 595 1.22 3.85 14.58
C LYS A 595 0.91 4.35 16.00
N SER A 596 1.19 3.53 17.00
CA SER A 596 0.96 3.84 18.41
C SER A 596 2.11 4.64 19.02
N ARG A 597 3.28 4.68 18.38
CA ARG A 597 4.47 5.40 18.87
C ARG A 597 5.11 6.22 17.76
N ILE A 598 5.44 7.47 18.08
CA ILE A 598 6.14 8.39 17.16
C ILE A 598 7.59 8.53 17.60
N GLY A 599 8.52 8.38 16.65
CA GLY A 599 9.90 8.80 16.81
C GLY A 599 9.99 10.31 16.63
N LEU A 600 10.06 11.06 17.69
CA LEU A 600 10.43 12.47 17.68
C LEU A 600 11.94 12.55 17.88
N GLU A 601 12.67 13.19 16.92
CA GLU A 601 14.09 13.53 17.04
C GLU A 601 14.24 14.95 17.56
#